data_739aff201d159e32d30e3035d0affe27
#
_entry.id   739aff201d159e32d30e3035d0affe27
#
_cell.length_a   1.000
_cell.length_b   1.000
_cell.length_c   1.000
_cell.angle_alpha   90.00
_cell.angle_beta   90.00
_cell.angle_gamma   90.00
#
_symmetry.space_group_name_H-M   'P 1'
#
loop_
_entity.id
_entity.type
_entity.pdbx_description
1 polymer ?
#
loop_
_entity_poly.entity_id
_entity_poly.type
_entity_poly.pdbx_seq_one_letter_code
_entity_poly.pdbx_strand_id
1 'polypeptide(L)'
;YKNNSPDKLSFIWFHIWPNAYKNDSTAFAKQAGPESRFARSDSLSRGFIDSLDFTVNGKKIDWEYHPDWIDVVKLNLNSPLNPGESISIETPFFVKMPKVFSRLGHTGKHYEVTQWYPKPAVYDHKGWHPMPYLNQGEFYSEFGTFDVKITLPNDYRIMATGDLINGEDEYSWLDSLVAVTDSINQLPEDDFKIWLK
;
A
#
# COMPACT_ATOMS: atom_id res chain seq x y z
N TYR A 1 15.54 -8.59 -1.20
CA TYR A 1 15.65 -8.63 0.27
C TYR A 1 17.03 -9.03 0.69
N LYS A 2 17.66 -8.25 1.56
CA LYS A 2 18.97 -8.56 2.15
C LYS A 2 18.80 -8.90 3.63
N ASN A 3 19.38 -10.00 4.07
CA ASN A 3 19.42 -10.36 5.49
C ASN A 3 20.58 -9.60 6.19
N ASN A 4 20.23 -8.50 6.85
CA ASN A 4 21.19 -7.71 7.63
C ASN A 4 21.31 -8.18 9.10
N SER A 5 20.56 -9.23 9.50
CA SER A 5 20.62 -9.80 10.84
C SER A 5 21.79 -10.81 10.99
N PRO A 6 22.17 -11.15 12.22
CA PRO A 6 23.15 -12.22 12.47
C PRO A 6 22.56 -13.63 12.29
N ASP A 7 21.26 -13.77 12.10
CA ASP A 7 20.55 -15.04 12.11
C ASP A 7 20.34 -15.58 10.69
N LYS A 8 20.21 -16.92 10.59
CA LYS A 8 19.75 -17.57 9.36
C LYS A 8 18.24 -17.54 9.30
N LEU A 9 17.70 -16.99 8.20
CA LEU A 9 16.25 -16.88 8.01
C LEU A 9 15.75 -18.02 7.11
N SER A 10 14.94 -18.92 7.68
CA SER A 10 14.32 -20.03 6.92
C SER A 10 12.98 -19.65 6.29
N PHE A 11 12.42 -18.52 6.64
CA PHE A 11 11.19 -17.95 6.09
C PHE A 11 11.23 -16.43 6.20
N ILE A 12 10.31 -15.77 5.48
CA ILE A 12 10.10 -14.32 5.55
C ILE A 12 8.61 -14.07 5.70
N TRP A 13 8.21 -13.25 6.68
CA TRP A 13 6.86 -12.74 6.77
C TRP A 13 6.65 -11.56 5.83
N PHE A 14 5.48 -11.53 5.18
CA PHE A 14 5.04 -10.44 4.33
C PHE A 14 3.70 -9.89 4.80
N HIS A 15 3.58 -8.58 4.77
CA HIS A 15 2.32 -7.87 4.91
C HIS A 15 1.64 -7.77 3.54
N ILE A 16 0.39 -8.18 3.48
CA ILE A 16 -0.51 -8.03 2.34
C ILE A 16 -1.76 -7.27 2.79
N TRP A 17 -1.53 -6.11 3.35
CA TRP A 17 -2.49 -5.31 4.12
C TRP A 17 -3.79 -4.91 3.42
N PRO A 18 -3.93 -4.88 2.07
CA PRO A 18 -5.26 -4.72 1.46
C PRO A 18 -6.27 -5.78 1.91
N ASN A 19 -5.85 -6.96 2.37
CA ASN A 19 -6.75 -7.97 2.92
C ASN A 19 -7.40 -7.58 4.26
N ALA A 20 -6.90 -6.56 4.94
CA ALA A 20 -7.56 -6.01 6.13
C ALA A 20 -8.99 -5.52 5.85
N TYR A 21 -9.25 -5.12 4.58
CA TYR A 21 -10.56 -4.64 4.13
C TYR A 21 -11.45 -5.74 3.54
N LYS A 22 -11.09 -7.01 3.68
CA LYS A 22 -11.79 -8.12 3.00
C LYS A 22 -13.11 -8.49 3.67
N ASN A 23 -13.12 -8.57 5.00
CA ASN A 23 -14.29 -9.02 5.76
C ASN A 23 -14.28 -8.55 7.22
N ASP A 24 -15.32 -8.91 7.97
CA ASP A 24 -15.50 -8.49 9.38
C ASP A 24 -14.63 -9.25 10.38
N SER A 25 -13.93 -10.32 9.98
CA SER A 25 -13.08 -11.11 10.87
C SER A 25 -11.65 -10.56 10.99
N THR A 26 -11.26 -9.57 10.19
CA THR A 26 -9.93 -8.98 10.20
C THR A 26 -9.67 -8.19 11.49
N ALA A 27 -8.40 -8.01 11.84
CA ALA A 27 -8.01 -7.21 13.00
C ALA A 27 -8.47 -5.74 12.85
N PHE A 28 -8.39 -5.19 11.62
CA PHE A 28 -8.92 -3.88 11.28
C PHE A 28 -10.42 -3.77 11.59
N ALA A 29 -11.22 -4.71 11.08
CA ALA A 29 -12.66 -4.70 11.26
C ALA A 29 -13.07 -4.81 12.74
N LYS A 30 -12.42 -5.72 13.48
CA LYS A 30 -12.64 -5.90 14.92
C LYS A 30 -12.32 -4.64 15.72
N GLN A 31 -11.20 -3.98 15.40
CA GLN A 31 -10.81 -2.74 16.09
C GLN A 31 -11.73 -1.56 15.70
N ALA A 32 -12.15 -1.46 14.44
CA ALA A 32 -13.07 -0.41 14.00
C ALA A 32 -14.45 -0.51 14.68
N GLY A 33 -14.86 -1.72 15.04
CA GLY A 33 -16.09 -2.00 15.77
C GLY A 33 -17.37 -2.04 14.91
N PRO A 34 -18.48 -2.55 15.47
CA PRO A 34 -19.71 -2.83 14.72
C PRO A 34 -20.42 -1.57 14.21
N GLU A 35 -20.21 -0.43 14.82
CA GLU A 35 -20.83 0.85 14.44
C GLU A 35 -20.02 1.60 13.36
N SER A 36 -18.89 1.06 12.92
CA SER A 36 -18.04 1.70 11.92
C SER A 36 -18.70 1.72 10.53
N ARG A 37 -18.27 2.66 9.69
CA ARG A 37 -18.67 2.68 8.26
C ARG A 37 -18.28 1.38 7.56
N PHE A 38 -17.17 0.77 7.97
CA PHE A 38 -16.71 -0.49 7.41
C PHE A 38 -17.67 -1.65 7.73
N ALA A 39 -18.06 -1.82 8.99
CA ALA A 39 -18.97 -2.88 9.41
C ALA A 39 -20.34 -2.79 8.73
N ARG A 40 -20.82 -1.56 8.47
CA ARG A 40 -22.10 -1.31 7.77
C ARG A 40 -21.99 -1.32 6.24
N SER A 41 -20.80 -1.57 5.69
CA SER A 41 -20.57 -1.57 4.24
C SER A 41 -20.96 -2.91 3.60
N ASP A 42 -21.32 -2.86 2.34
CA ASP A 42 -21.52 -4.03 1.49
C ASP A 42 -20.17 -4.62 1.00
N SER A 43 -20.23 -5.83 0.47
CA SER A 43 -19.06 -6.53 -0.08
C SER A 43 -18.44 -5.84 -1.30
N LEU A 44 -19.24 -5.07 -2.06
CA LEU A 44 -18.75 -4.32 -3.23
C LEU A 44 -17.86 -3.15 -2.81
N SER A 45 -18.12 -2.57 -1.65
CA SER A 45 -17.34 -1.48 -1.07
C SER A 45 -16.03 -1.92 -0.43
N ARG A 46 -15.84 -3.23 -0.20
CA ARG A 46 -14.66 -3.80 0.43
C ARG A 46 -13.53 -4.06 -0.54
N GLY A 47 -12.30 -4.15 -0.04
CA GLY A 47 -11.09 -4.39 -0.80
C GLY A 47 -10.34 -5.64 -0.37
N PHE A 48 -9.41 -6.07 -1.21
CA PHE A 48 -8.53 -7.21 -0.93
C PHE A 48 -7.32 -7.20 -1.88
N ILE A 49 -6.34 -8.01 -1.59
CA ILE A 49 -5.26 -8.38 -2.51
C ILE A 49 -5.39 -9.85 -2.89
N ASP A 50 -5.09 -10.17 -4.15
CA ASP A 50 -5.22 -11.51 -4.72
C ASP A 50 -4.15 -11.75 -5.80
N SER A 51 -4.18 -12.93 -6.44
CA SER A 51 -3.31 -13.34 -7.53
C SER A 51 -1.82 -13.40 -7.15
N LEU A 52 -1.53 -13.65 -5.87
CA LEU A 52 -0.17 -13.82 -5.38
C LEU A 52 0.42 -15.16 -5.83
N ASP A 53 1.61 -15.13 -6.42
CA ASP A 53 2.38 -16.31 -6.84
C ASP A 53 3.88 -16.05 -6.62
N PHE A 54 4.33 -16.24 -5.38
CA PHE A 54 5.68 -15.89 -4.98
C PHE A 54 6.75 -16.79 -5.57
N THR A 55 7.80 -16.16 -6.08
CA THR A 55 9.05 -16.83 -6.47
C THR A 55 10.23 -16.21 -5.73
N VAL A 56 11.24 -17.02 -5.46
CA VAL A 56 12.54 -16.60 -4.93
C VAL A 56 13.63 -17.00 -5.90
N ASN A 57 14.41 -16.03 -6.37
CA ASN A 57 15.44 -16.22 -7.39
C ASN A 57 14.89 -16.99 -8.62
N GLY A 58 13.69 -16.64 -9.06
CA GLY A 58 13.00 -17.26 -10.21
C GLY A 58 12.41 -18.64 -9.96
N LYS A 59 12.46 -19.16 -8.74
CA LYS A 59 11.88 -20.47 -8.37
C LYS A 59 10.66 -20.28 -7.50
N LYS A 60 9.57 -20.98 -7.84
CA LYS A 60 8.35 -21.00 -7.04
C LYS A 60 8.62 -21.50 -5.62
N ILE A 61 7.98 -20.87 -4.64
CA ILE A 61 8.09 -21.24 -3.23
C ILE A 61 6.72 -21.46 -2.62
N ASP A 62 6.67 -22.24 -1.55
CA ASP A 62 5.47 -22.42 -0.74
C ASP A 62 5.28 -21.24 0.19
N TRP A 63 4.04 -20.80 0.31
CA TRP A 63 3.65 -19.76 1.23
C TRP A 63 2.29 -20.06 1.87
N GLU A 64 2.04 -19.49 3.02
CA GLU A 64 0.84 -19.73 3.82
C GLU A 64 0.38 -18.45 4.51
N TYR A 65 -0.92 -18.35 4.79
CA TYR A 65 -1.45 -17.25 5.61
C TYR A 65 -1.01 -17.40 7.07
N HIS A 66 -0.86 -16.27 7.75
CA HIS A 66 -0.73 -16.27 9.20
C HIS A 66 -2.00 -16.88 9.82
N PRO A 67 -1.89 -17.74 10.87
CA PRO A 67 -3.05 -18.42 11.46
C PRO A 67 -4.17 -17.47 11.93
N ASP A 68 -3.81 -16.27 12.40
CA ASP A 68 -4.77 -15.31 12.96
C ASP A 68 -5.07 -14.13 12.02
N TRP A 69 -4.22 -13.84 11.02
CA TRP A 69 -4.30 -12.62 10.21
C TRP A 69 -4.21 -12.91 8.72
N ILE A 70 -5.32 -12.72 8.02
CA ILE A 70 -5.39 -12.96 6.56
C ILE A 70 -4.66 -11.89 5.71
N ASP A 71 -4.20 -10.84 6.32
CA ASP A 71 -3.42 -9.76 5.74
C ASP A 71 -1.90 -9.89 6.01
N VAL A 72 -1.48 -11.06 6.49
CA VAL A 72 -0.08 -11.45 6.70
C VAL A 72 0.14 -12.84 6.12
N VAL A 73 1.26 -13.04 5.41
CA VAL A 73 1.66 -14.33 4.83
C VAL A 73 3.10 -14.66 5.15
N LYS A 74 3.40 -15.94 5.23
CA LYS A 74 4.73 -16.51 5.46
C LYS A 74 5.23 -17.16 4.19
N LEU A 75 6.40 -16.75 3.72
CA LEU A 75 7.10 -17.35 2.60
C LEU A 75 8.14 -18.34 3.14
N ASN A 76 7.98 -19.61 2.86
CA ASN A 76 8.91 -20.66 3.30
C ASN A 76 10.07 -20.76 2.30
N LEU A 77 11.28 -20.37 2.70
CA LEU A 77 12.44 -20.37 1.82
C LEU A 77 12.94 -21.81 1.55
N ASN A 78 13.21 -22.16 0.28
CA ASN A 78 13.76 -23.47 -0.10
C ASN A 78 15.15 -23.74 0.51
N SER A 79 15.88 -22.68 0.82
CA SER A 79 17.15 -22.72 1.54
C SER A 79 17.23 -21.52 2.47
N PRO A 80 17.73 -21.68 3.70
CA PRO A 80 17.86 -20.56 4.62
C PRO A 80 18.75 -19.45 4.05
N LEU A 81 18.34 -18.21 4.22
CA LEU A 81 19.10 -17.01 3.85
C LEU A 81 20.09 -16.66 4.96
N ASN A 82 21.38 -16.80 4.68
CA ASN A 82 22.42 -16.51 5.66
C ASN A 82 22.60 -15.01 5.91
N PRO A 83 23.24 -14.62 7.03
CA PRO A 83 23.63 -13.24 7.26
C PRO A 83 24.40 -12.63 6.10
N GLY A 84 24.01 -11.43 5.69
CA GLY A 84 24.61 -10.68 4.58
C GLY A 84 24.17 -11.10 3.18
N GLU A 85 23.51 -12.23 3.01
CA GLU A 85 23.00 -12.69 1.72
C GLU A 85 21.76 -11.88 1.26
N SER A 86 21.56 -11.89 -0.05
CA SER A 86 20.41 -11.25 -0.71
C SER A 86 19.68 -12.22 -1.61
N ILE A 87 18.37 -12.06 -1.71
CA ILE A 87 17.51 -12.80 -2.63
C ILE A 87 16.58 -11.84 -3.39
N SER A 88 16.19 -12.25 -4.60
CA SER A 88 15.10 -11.61 -5.34
C SER A 88 13.79 -12.33 -5.01
N ILE A 89 12.77 -11.58 -4.66
CA ILE A 89 11.41 -12.07 -4.40
C ILE A 89 10.49 -11.39 -5.39
N GLU A 90 9.71 -12.16 -6.13
CA GLU A 90 8.79 -11.65 -7.14
C GLU A 90 7.41 -12.26 -6.93
N THR A 91 6.37 -11.49 -7.17
CA THR A 91 4.99 -11.95 -7.21
C THR A 91 4.14 -11.02 -8.07
N PRO A 92 3.27 -11.53 -8.95
CA PRO A 92 2.14 -10.74 -9.42
C PRO A 92 1.18 -10.51 -8.27
N PHE A 93 0.34 -9.49 -8.39
CA PHE A 93 -0.78 -9.29 -7.49
C PHE A 93 -1.84 -8.39 -8.11
N PHE A 94 -3.06 -8.53 -7.63
CA PHE A 94 -4.19 -7.67 -7.93
C PHE A 94 -4.74 -7.09 -6.64
N VAL A 95 -5.01 -5.78 -6.63
CA VAL A 95 -5.64 -5.10 -5.49
C VAL A 95 -7.00 -4.57 -5.91
N LYS A 96 -8.07 -5.09 -5.31
CA LYS A 96 -9.35 -4.41 -5.33
C LYS A 96 -9.33 -3.31 -4.29
N MET A 97 -9.35 -2.06 -4.75
CA MET A 97 -9.38 -0.90 -3.84
C MET A 97 -10.72 -0.84 -3.10
N PRO A 98 -10.72 -0.69 -1.75
CA PRO A 98 -11.95 -0.45 -1.01
C PRO A 98 -12.48 0.97 -1.25
N LYS A 99 -13.74 1.23 -0.88
CA LYS A 99 -14.16 2.61 -0.60
C LYS A 99 -13.35 3.15 0.57
N VAL A 100 -13.27 4.48 0.69
CA VAL A 100 -12.46 5.11 1.74
C VAL A 100 -13.02 4.82 3.13
N PHE A 101 -12.38 3.88 3.83
CA PHE A 101 -12.64 3.54 5.23
C PHE A 101 -11.51 3.99 6.14
N SER A 102 -10.29 3.96 5.63
CA SER A 102 -9.06 4.34 6.31
C SER A 102 -8.07 4.93 5.28
N ARG A 103 -6.79 4.61 5.37
CA ARG A 103 -5.71 5.19 4.56
C ARG A 103 -5.67 4.68 3.10
N LEU A 104 -6.15 3.46 2.84
CA LEU A 104 -6.28 2.89 1.50
C LEU A 104 -7.73 2.99 1.05
N GLY A 105 -8.00 3.55 -0.13
CA GLY A 105 -9.37 3.57 -0.62
C GLY A 105 -9.61 4.55 -1.77
N HIS A 106 -10.86 4.62 -2.20
CA HIS A 106 -11.28 5.54 -3.24
C HIS A 106 -12.67 6.15 -2.96
N THR A 107 -12.91 7.32 -3.53
CA THR A 107 -14.23 7.92 -3.64
C THR A 107 -14.38 8.54 -5.03
N GLY A 108 -15.36 8.08 -5.81
CA GLY A 108 -15.44 8.43 -7.22
C GLY A 108 -14.15 8.11 -7.96
N LYS A 109 -13.53 9.13 -8.58
CA LYS A 109 -12.26 9.02 -9.30
C LYS A 109 -11.02 9.37 -8.46
N HIS A 110 -11.19 9.73 -7.20
CA HIS A 110 -10.07 10.02 -6.29
C HIS A 110 -9.62 8.75 -5.57
N TYR A 111 -8.32 8.45 -5.60
CA TYR A 111 -7.69 7.26 -5.03
C TYR A 111 -6.57 7.64 -4.07
N GLU A 112 -6.64 7.12 -2.85
CA GLU A 112 -5.55 7.12 -1.88
C GLU A 112 -4.90 5.73 -1.86
N VAL A 113 -3.68 5.62 -2.41
CA VAL A 113 -3.02 4.34 -2.65
C VAL A 113 -1.86 4.18 -1.68
N THR A 114 -2.16 3.77 -0.45
CA THR A 114 -1.19 3.55 0.61
C THR A 114 -1.17 2.10 1.05
N GLN A 115 -0.01 1.56 1.46
CA GLN A 115 0.10 0.19 1.98
C GLN A 115 -0.46 -0.90 1.07
N TRP A 116 -0.36 -0.72 -0.23
CA TRP A 116 -1.10 -1.44 -1.28
C TRP A 116 -0.38 -2.68 -1.82
N TYR A 117 0.94 -2.78 -1.68
CA TYR A 117 1.77 -3.85 -2.24
C TYR A 117 2.24 -4.82 -1.16
N PRO A 118 2.58 -6.08 -1.53
CA PRO A 118 3.19 -7.03 -0.61
C PRO A 118 4.56 -6.53 -0.15
N LYS A 119 4.80 -6.41 1.16
CA LYS A 119 6.08 -5.97 1.68
C LYS A 119 6.57 -6.84 2.83
N PRO A 120 7.90 -7.09 2.95
CA PRO A 120 8.44 -7.88 4.04
C PRO A 120 8.18 -7.20 5.39
N ALA A 121 7.89 -8.02 6.41
CA ALA A 121 7.86 -7.58 7.79
C ALA A 121 9.28 -7.27 8.27
N VAL A 122 9.40 -6.47 9.32
CA VAL A 122 10.68 -6.20 9.95
C VAL A 122 11.18 -7.43 10.72
N TYR A 123 12.47 -7.69 10.62
CA TYR A 123 13.20 -8.63 11.47
C TYR A 123 14.29 -7.88 12.23
N ASP A 124 14.20 -7.87 13.55
CA ASP A 124 15.18 -7.21 14.43
C ASP A 124 15.69 -8.15 15.53
N HIS A 125 16.32 -7.60 16.56
CA HIS A 125 16.86 -8.36 17.70
C HIS A 125 15.81 -9.12 18.54
N LYS A 126 14.52 -8.84 18.32
CA LYS A 126 13.39 -9.56 18.92
C LYS A 126 12.78 -10.61 17.98
N GLY A 127 13.30 -10.73 16.76
CA GLY A 127 12.80 -11.58 15.70
C GLY A 127 11.85 -10.87 14.73
N TRP A 128 10.97 -11.61 14.13
CA TRP A 128 9.98 -11.10 13.19
C TRP A 128 8.88 -10.29 13.85
N HIS A 129 8.48 -9.20 13.19
CA HIS A 129 7.35 -8.35 13.55
C HIS A 129 6.21 -8.43 12.52
N PRO A 130 5.59 -9.61 12.31
CA PRO A 130 4.39 -9.68 11.50
C PRO A 130 3.26 -9.01 12.28
N MET A 131 2.57 -8.08 11.63
CA MET A 131 1.47 -7.36 12.26
C MET A 131 0.33 -7.15 11.28
N PRO A 132 -0.92 -7.28 11.72
CA PRO A 132 -2.07 -6.99 10.90
C PRO A 132 -2.22 -5.47 10.70
N TYR A 133 -2.93 -5.09 9.66
CA TYR A 133 -3.38 -3.70 9.50
C TYR A 133 -4.43 -3.37 10.57
N LEU A 134 -4.25 -2.25 11.26
CA LEU A 134 -5.14 -1.77 12.30
C LEU A 134 -5.77 -0.42 11.92
N ASN A 135 -6.97 -0.15 12.41
CA ASN A 135 -7.63 1.13 12.28
C ASN A 135 -6.88 2.23 13.06
N GLN A 136 -6.41 1.88 14.26
CA GLN A 136 -5.57 2.72 15.12
C GLN A 136 -4.26 1.98 15.39
N GLY A 137 -3.13 2.62 15.10
CA GLY A 137 -1.79 2.08 15.27
C GLY A 137 -0.84 2.58 14.20
N GLU A 138 0.45 2.39 14.45
CA GLU A 138 1.51 2.75 13.52
C GLU A 138 2.04 1.52 12.78
N PHE A 139 2.53 1.75 11.57
CA PHE A 139 3.17 0.72 10.77
C PHE A 139 4.63 0.62 11.13
N TYR A 140 5.13 -0.62 11.23
CA TYR A 140 6.55 -0.89 11.40
C TYR A 140 7.11 -1.48 10.10
N SER A 141 8.01 -0.73 9.46
CA SER A 141 8.60 -1.11 8.18
C SER A 141 10.03 -0.59 8.09
N GLU A 142 10.89 -1.35 7.44
CA GLU A 142 12.25 -0.92 7.12
C GLU A 142 12.27 0.04 5.93
N PHE A 143 13.34 0.80 5.83
CA PHE A 143 13.64 1.61 4.66
C PHE A 143 14.07 0.73 3.48
N GLY A 144 13.83 1.23 2.28
CA GLY A 144 14.24 0.58 1.04
C GLY A 144 14.35 1.58 -0.09
N THR A 145 14.97 1.15 -1.18
CA THR A 145 14.94 1.89 -2.45
C THR A 145 13.76 1.37 -3.26
N PHE A 146 13.00 2.29 -3.85
CA PHE A 146 11.83 1.99 -4.64
C PHE A 146 12.02 2.54 -6.05
N ASP A 147 11.77 1.71 -7.04
CA ASP A 147 11.62 2.08 -8.44
C ASP A 147 10.19 1.70 -8.85
N VAL A 148 9.35 2.70 -9.08
CA VAL A 148 7.92 2.50 -9.28
C VAL A 148 7.50 3.05 -10.63
N LYS A 149 6.95 2.18 -11.48
CA LYS A 149 6.35 2.56 -12.76
C LYS A 149 4.83 2.49 -12.65
N ILE A 150 4.17 3.64 -12.83
CA ILE A 150 2.71 3.75 -12.74
C ILE A 150 2.17 4.05 -14.13
N THR A 151 1.15 3.30 -14.56
CA THR A 151 0.43 3.53 -15.82
C THR A 151 -1.05 3.71 -15.51
N LEU A 152 -1.60 4.84 -15.91
CA LEU A 152 -2.98 5.23 -15.66
C LEU A 152 -3.66 5.72 -16.96
N PRO A 153 -5.01 5.72 -17.00
CA PRO A 153 -5.75 6.46 -18.02
C PRO A 153 -5.41 7.96 -18.01
N ASN A 154 -5.47 8.61 -19.15
CA ASN A 154 -5.05 10.03 -19.33
C ASN A 154 -5.85 11.05 -18.52
N ASP A 155 -7.03 10.68 -18.02
CA ASP A 155 -7.88 11.52 -17.17
C ASP A 155 -7.52 11.48 -15.68
N TYR A 156 -6.47 10.74 -15.31
CA TYR A 156 -5.90 10.71 -13.97
C TYR A 156 -4.59 11.50 -13.90
N ARG A 157 -4.31 12.00 -12.70
CA ARG A 157 -3.03 12.62 -12.34
C ARG A 157 -2.44 11.90 -11.15
N ILE A 158 -1.12 11.81 -11.09
CA ILE A 158 -0.38 11.11 -10.05
C ILE A 158 0.28 12.11 -9.13
N MET A 159 0.10 11.92 -7.83
CA MET A 159 0.90 12.57 -6.80
C MET A 159 1.50 11.46 -5.93
N ALA A 160 2.82 11.37 -5.90
CA ALA A 160 3.54 10.34 -5.16
C ALA A 160 4.76 10.93 -4.45
N THR A 161 5.25 10.21 -3.45
CA THR A 161 6.55 10.52 -2.80
C THR A 161 7.68 10.03 -3.70
N GLY A 162 8.84 10.70 -3.62
CA GLY A 162 10.03 10.40 -4.41
C GLY A 162 10.22 11.36 -5.59
N ASP A 163 11.21 11.07 -6.42
CA ASP A 163 11.53 11.89 -7.60
C ASP A 163 10.79 11.38 -8.83
N LEU A 164 10.07 12.27 -9.49
CA LEU A 164 9.36 11.94 -10.73
C LEU A 164 10.33 12.07 -11.92
N ILE A 165 10.70 10.92 -12.54
CA ILE A 165 11.76 10.85 -13.55
C ILE A 165 11.28 11.31 -14.94
N ASN A 166 10.03 10.98 -15.32
CA ASN A 166 9.45 11.29 -16.62
C ASN A 166 8.13 12.07 -16.46
N GLY A 167 8.21 13.25 -15.90
CA GLY A 167 7.06 13.99 -15.41
C GLY A 167 6.75 15.30 -16.13
N GLU A 168 7.24 15.52 -17.36
CA GLU A 168 7.03 16.79 -18.05
C GLU A 168 5.55 17.15 -18.17
N ASP A 169 4.68 16.19 -18.47
CA ASP A 169 3.25 16.41 -18.59
C ASP A 169 2.60 16.76 -17.23
N GLU A 170 3.04 16.11 -16.15
CA GLU A 170 2.54 16.38 -14.80
C GLU A 170 2.99 17.75 -14.30
N TYR A 171 4.24 18.13 -14.54
CA TYR A 171 4.75 19.46 -14.19
C TYR A 171 4.05 20.55 -15.00
N SER A 172 3.88 20.37 -16.31
CA SER A 172 3.15 21.33 -17.14
C SER A 172 1.70 21.54 -16.67
N TRP A 173 1.04 20.46 -16.25
CA TRP A 173 -0.29 20.56 -15.68
C TRP A 173 -0.28 21.31 -14.33
N LEU A 174 0.65 21.03 -13.44
CA LEU A 174 0.81 21.75 -12.17
C LEU A 174 1.08 23.23 -12.39
N ASP A 175 1.97 23.59 -13.31
CA ASP A 175 2.28 24.97 -13.68
C ASP A 175 1.02 25.70 -14.20
N SER A 176 0.17 25.01 -14.96
CA SER A 176 -1.10 25.57 -15.40
C SER A 176 -2.06 25.87 -14.25
N LEU A 177 -2.10 25.01 -13.21
CA LEU A 177 -2.89 25.26 -12.00
C LEU A 177 -2.34 26.42 -11.17
N VAL A 178 -1.01 26.54 -11.07
CA VAL A 178 -0.36 27.69 -10.41
C VAL A 178 -0.77 28.98 -11.11
N ALA A 179 -0.68 29.05 -12.43
CA ALA A 179 -1.06 30.23 -13.21
C ALA A 179 -2.55 30.59 -13.01
N VAL A 180 -3.45 29.61 -12.96
CA VAL A 180 -4.87 29.81 -12.65
C VAL A 180 -5.04 30.36 -11.23
N THR A 181 -4.36 29.75 -10.25
CA THR A 181 -4.41 30.19 -8.85
C THR A 181 -3.91 31.62 -8.69
N ASP A 182 -2.83 31.98 -9.34
CA ASP A 182 -2.28 33.34 -9.33
C ASP A 182 -3.27 34.36 -9.93
N SER A 183 -3.92 33.98 -11.04
CA SER A 183 -4.94 34.84 -11.64
C SER A 183 -6.16 35.06 -10.75
N ILE A 184 -6.59 34.02 -10.03
CA ILE A 184 -7.71 34.08 -9.08
C ILE A 184 -7.35 34.94 -7.87
N ASN A 185 -6.13 34.84 -7.35
CA ASN A 185 -5.64 35.63 -6.22
C ASN A 185 -5.57 37.14 -6.53
N GLN A 186 -5.58 37.52 -7.80
CA GLN A 186 -5.60 38.90 -8.24
C GLN A 186 -7.03 39.46 -8.43
N LEU A 187 -8.07 38.63 -8.30
CA LEU A 187 -9.44 39.07 -8.46
C LEU A 187 -9.85 39.99 -7.29
N PRO A 188 -10.66 41.02 -7.56
CA PRO A 188 -11.38 41.74 -6.50
C PRO A 188 -12.22 40.79 -5.66
N GLU A 189 -12.44 41.15 -4.38
CA GLU A 189 -13.12 40.27 -3.42
C GLU A 189 -14.53 39.78 -3.89
N ASP A 190 -15.27 40.65 -4.55
CA ASP A 190 -16.60 40.29 -5.04
C ASP A 190 -16.55 39.32 -6.23
N ASP A 191 -15.59 39.48 -7.13
CA ASP A 191 -15.38 38.57 -8.26
C ASP A 191 -14.85 37.20 -7.78
N PHE A 192 -13.98 37.19 -6.77
CA PHE A 192 -13.54 35.97 -6.11
C PHE A 192 -14.70 35.19 -5.49
N LYS A 193 -15.63 35.87 -4.81
CA LYS A 193 -16.85 35.26 -4.23
C LYS A 193 -17.77 34.67 -5.30
N ILE A 194 -17.80 35.25 -6.50
CA ILE A 194 -18.57 34.69 -7.64
C ILE A 194 -17.90 33.44 -8.18
N TRP A 195 -16.59 33.45 -8.28
CA TRP A 195 -15.82 32.31 -8.76
C TRP A 195 -15.93 31.08 -7.83
N LEU A 196 -16.07 31.28 -6.51
CA LEU A 196 -16.21 30.21 -5.50
C LEU A 196 -17.57 29.48 -5.53
N LYS A 197 -18.58 29.97 -6.24
CA LYS A 197 -19.93 29.37 -6.35
C LYS A 197 -20.04 28.38 -7.49
#